data_f10cbab11169bfcb7838b70ff7ca580a
#
_entry.id   f10cbab11169bfcb7838b70ff7ca580a
#
_cell.length_a   1.000
_cell.length_b   1.000
_cell.length_c   1.000
_cell.angle_alpha   90.00
_cell.angle_beta   90.00
_cell.angle_gamma   90.00
#
_symmetry.space_group_name_H-M   'P 1'
#
loop_
_entity.id
_entity.type
_entity.pdbx_description
1 polymer ?
#
loop_
_entity_poly.entity_id
_entity_poly.type
_entity_poly.pdbx_seq_one_letter_code
_entity_poly.pdbx_strand_id
1 'polypeptide(L)'
;MICCLPRANMKRTFSVVVALVVSLICLSVVKAAVVSVKVRMTAGPQDPPSTTFASNTPKLYAIFKTEGAKTGDKIRGVLIAEDVGDVAPANTKVLETILDIEGDTEAGDFNFDKPTNGWPVGKYRVEIYVNDELATTAKFTINAAKKKSADEEEEESGD
;
A
#
# COMPACT_ATOMS: atom_id res chain seq x y z
N MET A 1 -51.78 0.87 66.83
CA MET A 1 -51.58 0.09 65.60
C MET A 1 -50.49 0.79 64.79
N ILE A 2 -49.26 0.34 64.93
CA ILE A 2 -48.09 0.98 64.19
C ILE A 2 -47.67 0.00 63.15
N CYS A 3 -47.85 0.40 61.89
CA CYS A 3 -47.51 -0.39 60.70
C CYS A 3 -46.01 -0.27 60.41
N CYS A 4 -45.28 -1.35 60.57
CA CYS A 4 -43.87 -1.43 60.30
C CYS A 4 -43.68 -1.70 58.80
N LEU A 5 -43.16 -0.74 58.04
CA LEU A 5 -42.75 -0.90 56.62
C LEU A 5 -41.37 -1.57 56.52
N PRO A 6 -41.16 -2.57 55.68
CA PRO A 6 -39.87 -3.22 55.54
C PRO A 6 -38.89 -2.30 54.75
N ARG A 7 -37.74 -2.06 55.36
CA ARG A 7 -36.62 -1.29 54.79
C ARG A 7 -35.96 -2.14 53.71
N ALA A 8 -36.22 -1.81 52.44
CA ALA A 8 -35.58 -2.47 51.30
C ALA A 8 -34.06 -2.27 51.32
N ASN A 9 -33.32 -3.38 51.19
CA ASN A 9 -31.86 -3.43 51.17
C ASN A 9 -31.29 -2.82 49.87
N MET A 10 -31.15 -1.49 49.85
CA MET A 10 -30.63 -0.72 48.73
C MET A 10 -29.15 -0.98 48.42
N LYS A 11 -28.43 -1.66 49.33
CA LYS A 11 -26.99 -1.97 49.15
C LYS A 11 -26.70 -3.18 48.23
N ARG A 12 -27.66 -4.11 48.10
CA ARG A 12 -27.48 -5.31 47.25
C ARG A 12 -27.76 -5.06 45.77
N THR A 13 -28.65 -4.16 45.42
CA THR A 13 -28.98 -3.83 44.04
C THR A 13 -27.88 -3.02 43.37
N PHE A 14 -27.18 -2.16 44.14
CA PHE A 14 -26.08 -1.36 43.60
C PHE A 14 -24.84 -2.21 43.20
N SER A 15 -24.57 -3.27 43.98
CA SER A 15 -23.43 -4.17 43.75
C SER A 15 -23.61 -5.03 42.48
N VAL A 16 -24.84 -5.45 42.16
CA VAL A 16 -25.14 -6.25 40.97
C VAL A 16 -25.07 -5.41 39.71
N VAL A 17 -25.52 -4.15 39.76
CA VAL A 17 -25.48 -3.24 38.60
C VAL A 17 -24.03 -2.86 38.26
N VAL A 18 -23.18 -2.62 39.26
CA VAL A 18 -21.74 -2.33 39.03
C VAL A 18 -21.00 -3.52 38.45
N ALA A 19 -21.30 -4.75 38.90
CA ALA A 19 -20.70 -5.97 38.35
C ALA A 19 -21.11 -6.22 36.89
N LEU A 20 -22.34 -5.88 36.50
CA LEU A 20 -22.85 -6.03 35.12
C LEU A 20 -22.25 -5.01 34.16
N VAL A 21 -22.00 -3.78 34.62
CA VAL A 21 -21.36 -2.72 33.84
C VAL A 21 -19.87 -3.02 33.59
N VAL A 22 -19.17 -3.57 34.62
CA VAL A 22 -17.75 -3.95 34.46
C VAL A 22 -17.58 -5.15 33.53
N SER A 23 -18.54 -6.08 33.47
CA SER A 23 -18.52 -7.22 32.54
C SER A 23 -18.75 -6.82 31.09
N LEU A 24 -19.40 -5.67 30.82
CA LEU A 24 -19.68 -5.20 29.48
C LEU A 24 -18.49 -4.42 28.86
N ILE A 25 -17.49 -4.02 29.67
CA ILE A 25 -16.31 -3.27 29.23
C ILE A 25 -15.16 -4.20 28.78
N CYS A 26 -15.25 -5.51 29.01
CA CYS A 26 -14.38 -6.52 28.42
C CYS A 26 -14.77 -6.82 26.96
N LEU A 27 -15.09 -5.80 26.17
CA LEU A 27 -15.09 -5.90 24.71
C LEU A 27 -13.64 -6.09 24.27
N SER A 28 -13.34 -7.33 23.93
CA SER A 28 -12.13 -7.80 23.31
C SER A 28 -11.65 -6.76 22.30
N VAL A 29 -10.53 -6.12 22.57
CA VAL A 29 -9.73 -5.48 21.53
C VAL A 29 -9.28 -6.63 20.64
N VAL A 30 -10.07 -6.92 19.59
CA VAL A 30 -9.65 -7.78 18.50
C VAL A 30 -8.50 -7.03 17.85
N LYS A 31 -7.28 -7.41 18.23
CA LYS A 31 -6.08 -6.93 17.58
C LYS A 31 -6.15 -7.49 16.16
N ALA A 32 -6.60 -6.70 15.21
CA ALA A 32 -6.50 -7.04 13.81
C ALA A 32 -5.05 -7.41 13.56
N ALA A 33 -4.81 -8.58 12.99
CA ALA A 33 -3.47 -8.99 12.61
C ALA A 33 -2.97 -7.94 11.60
N VAL A 34 -1.91 -7.23 11.96
CA VAL A 34 -1.32 -6.22 11.08
C VAL A 34 -0.63 -6.97 9.94
N VAL A 35 -1.17 -6.84 8.73
CA VAL A 35 -0.51 -7.36 7.54
C VAL A 35 0.70 -6.48 7.25
N SER A 36 1.88 -7.08 7.22
CA SER A 36 3.11 -6.39 6.82
C SER A 36 3.33 -6.55 5.33
N VAL A 37 3.64 -5.45 4.63
CA VAL A 37 3.93 -5.45 3.20
C VAL A 37 5.28 -4.80 2.95
N LYS A 38 6.16 -5.51 2.22
CA LYS A 38 7.40 -4.97 1.67
C LYS A 38 7.21 -4.77 0.17
N VAL A 39 7.59 -3.62 -0.35
CA VAL A 39 7.49 -3.29 -1.78
C VAL A 39 8.83 -2.80 -2.31
N ARG A 40 9.14 -3.14 -3.57
CA ARG A 40 10.32 -2.67 -4.32
C ARG A 40 9.91 -2.32 -5.74
N MET A 41 10.53 -1.27 -6.29
CA MET A 41 10.32 -0.87 -7.68
C MET A 41 11.43 -1.45 -8.57
N THR A 42 11.05 -1.96 -9.75
CA THR A 42 12.00 -2.51 -10.74
C THR A 42 11.56 -2.15 -12.16
N ALA A 43 12.46 -2.20 -13.13
CA ALA A 43 12.15 -1.99 -14.55
C ALA A 43 11.71 -3.30 -15.25
N GLY A 44 12.01 -4.45 -14.65
CA GLY A 44 11.58 -5.77 -15.10
C GLY A 44 11.36 -6.71 -13.91
N PRO A 45 10.69 -7.87 -14.12
CA PRO A 45 10.32 -8.77 -13.02
C PRO A 45 11.54 -9.36 -12.28
N GLN A 46 12.67 -9.49 -12.97
CA GLN A 46 13.93 -10.05 -12.44
C GLN A 46 15.01 -9.00 -12.20
N ASP A 47 14.72 -7.71 -12.49
CA ASP A 47 15.69 -6.65 -12.36
C ASP A 47 15.96 -6.29 -10.89
N PRO A 48 17.14 -5.77 -10.56
CA PRO A 48 17.42 -5.28 -9.23
C PRO A 48 16.52 -4.09 -8.86
N PRO A 49 16.24 -3.91 -7.56
CA PRO A 49 15.47 -2.76 -7.10
C PRO A 49 16.13 -1.44 -7.48
N SER A 50 15.32 -0.47 -7.90
CA SER A 50 15.76 0.89 -8.20
C SER A 50 14.77 1.92 -7.68
N THR A 51 15.29 3.07 -7.32
CA THR A 51 14.49 4.26 -6.99
C THR A 51 14.55 5.32 -8.10
N THR A 52 15.20 5.00 -9.23
CA THR A 52 15.35 5.91 -10.37
C THR A 52 15.16 5.17 -11.68
N PHE A 53 14.33 5.70 -12.56
CA PHE A 53 14.02 5.13 -13.87
C PHE A 53 14.13 6.18 -14.97
N ALA A 54 14.30 5.74 -16.21
CA ALA A 54 14.29 6.62 -17.36
C ALA A 54 12.87 6.84 -17.90
N SER A 55 12.60 8.00 -18.50
CA SER A 55 11.28 8.33 -19.05
C SER A 55 10.84 7.43 -20.22
N ASN A 56 11.75 6.68 -20.81
CA ASN A 56 11.48 5.68 -21.85
C ASN A 56 11.38 4.24 -21.32
N THR A 57 11.50 4.01 -20.01
CA THR A 57 11.33 2.67 -19.42
C THR A 57 10.00 2.07 -19.85
N PRO A 58 9.98 0.89 -20.51
CA PRO A 58 8.76 0.37 -21.14
C PRO A 58 7.67 0.04 -20.13
N LYS A 59 8.06 -0.49 -18.98
CA LYS A 59 7.17 -0.93 -17.92
C LYS A 59 7.86 -0.78 -16.56
N LEU A 60 7.10 -0.42 -15.55
CA LEU A 60 7.54 -0.38 -14.15
C LEU A 60 6.80 -1.44 -13.35
N TYR A 61 7.48 -2.07 -12.41
CA TYR A 61 6.93 -3.09 -11.54
C TYR A 61 7.07 -2.67 -10.08
N ALA A 62 5.97 -2.75 -9.35
CA ALA A 62 5.97 -2.68 -7.90
C ALA A 62 5.82 -4.11 -7.37
N ILE A 63 6.94 -4.76 -7.11
CA ILE A 63 6.96 -6.14 -6.60
C ILE A 63 6.78 -6.07 -5.09
N PHE A 64 5.76 -6.74 -4.58
CA PHE A 64 5.46 -6.77 -3.16
C PHE A 64 5.56 -8.18 -2.57
N LYS A 65 5.81 -8.22 -1.27
CA LYS A 65 5.72 -9.42 -0.44
C LYS A 65 4.89 -9.09 0.79
N THR A 66 3.92 -9.96 1.11
CA THR A 66 3.06 -9.83 2.28
C THR A 66 3.44 -10.85 3.35
N GLU A 67 3.21 -10.49 4.61
CA GLU A 67 3.30 -11.39 5.75
C GLU A 67 2.01 -11.22 6.57
N GLY A 68 1.30 -12.31 6.80
CA GLY A 68 0.04 -12.32 7.56
C GLY A 68 -1.23 -12.01 6.76
N ALA A 69 -1.13 -11.86 5.43
CA ALA A 69 -2.29 -11.77 4.56
C ALA A 69 -3.03 -13.12 4.49
N LYS A 70 -4.35 -13.07 4.28
CA LYS A 70 -5.24 -14.24 4.25
C LYS A 70 -6.07 -14.25 2.99
N THR A 71 -6.56 -15.42 2.63
CA THR A 71 -7.57 -15.56 1.57
C THR A 71 -8.75 -14.63 1.83
N GLY A 72 -9.12 -13.85 0.81
CA GLY A 72 -10.19 -12.85 0.87
C GLY A 72 -9.73 -11.44 1.23
N ASP A 73 -8.46 -11.25 1.65
CA ASP A 73 -7.88 -9.92 1.76
C ASP A 73 -7.72 -9.29 0.37
N LYS A 74 -7.86 -7.96 0.29
CA LYS A 74 -7.67 -7.20 -0.94
C LYS A 74 -6.38 -6.40 -0.85
N ILE A 75 -5.52 -6.55 -1.86
CA ILE A 75 -4.34 -5.70 -2.03
C ILE A 75 -4.60 -4.72 -3.15
N ARG A 76 -4.47 -3.45 -2.86
CA ARG A 76 -4.68 -2.36 -3.81
C ARG A 76 -3.38 -1.57 -3.99
N GLY A 77 -2.89 -1.49 -5.23
CA GLY A 77 -1.76 -0.68 -5.63
C GLY A 77 -2.21 0.61 -6.30
N VAL A 78 -1.71 1.74 -5.83
CA VAL A 78 -2.03 3.07 -6.38
C VAL A 78 -0.75 3.76 -6.80
N LEU A 79 -0.61 4.04 -8.11
CA LEU A 79 0.49 4.86 -8.64
C LEU A 79 0.09 6.33 -8.61
N ILE A 80 0.91 7.16 -8.00
CA ILE A 80 0.68 8.59 -7.83
C ILE A 80 1.88 9.37 -8.39
N ALA A 81 1.59 10.36 -9.23
CA ALA A 81 2.55 11.39 -9.63
C ALA A 81 2.59 12.46 -8.51
N GLU A 82 3.65 12.44 -7.69
CA GLU A 82 3.80 13.41 -6.58
C GLU A 82 4.08 14.82 -7.11
N ASP A 83 5.00 14.90 -8.08
CA ASP A 83 5.41 16.16 -8.70
C ASP A 83 6.01 15.86 -10.08
N VAL A 84 5.31 16.25 -11.11
CA VAL A 84 5.68 16.09 -12.54
C VAL A 84 5.67 17.44 -13.28
N GLY A 85 5.88 18.54 -12.54
CA GLY A 85 5.85 19.90 -13.06
C GLY A 85 4.48 20.27 -13.63
N ASP A 86 4.48 20.94 -14.79
CA ASP A 86 3.26 21.43 -15.44
C ASP A 86 2.44 20.34 -16.17
N VAL A 87 2.91 19.06 -16.15
CA VAL A 87 2.24 17.96 -16.87
C VAL A 87 0.95 17.55 -16.17
N ALA A 88 0.93 17.57 -14.85
CA ALA A 88 -0.26 17.28 -14.06
C ALA A 88 -0.17 17.94 -12.66
N PRO A 89 -1.31 18.21 -12.00
CA PRO A 89 -1.34 18.66 -10.62
C PRO A 89 -0.56 17.71 -9.68
N ALA A 90 0.05 18.28 -8.65
CA ALA A 90 0.75 17.49 -7.65
C ALA A 90 -0.18 16.45 -6.99
N ASN A 91 0.36 15.26 -6.71
CA ASN A 91 -0.37 14.11 -6.15
C ASN A 91 -1.51 13.59 -7.03
N THR A 92 -1.37 13.71 -8.34
CA THR A 92 -2.34 13.11 -9.28
C THR A 92 -2.27 11.59 -9.23
N LYS A 93 -3.41 10.92 -9.01
CA LYS A 93 -3.54 9.47 -9.14
C LYS A 93 -3.44 9.10 -10.63
N VAL A 94 -2.45 8.29 -10.98
CA VAL A 94 -2.18 7.85 -12.36
C VAL A 94 -2.93 6.56 -12.67
N LEU A 95 -2.82 5.58 -11.77
CA LEU A 95 -3.43 4.25 -11.94
C LEU A 95 -3.74 3.64 -10.58
N GLU A 96 -4.76 2.79 -10.57
CA GLU A 96 -5.14 1.97 -9.41
C GLU A 96 -5.46 0.56 -9.89
N THR A 97 -4.97 -0.44 -9.18
CA THR A 97 -5.24 -1.85 -9.44
C THR A 97 -5.52 -2.57 -8.13
N ILE A 98 -6.49 -3.48 -8.14
CA ILE A 98 -6.88 -4.28 -6.99
C ILE A 98 -6.65 -5.75 -7.34
N LEU A 99 -6.05 -6.50 -6.40
CA LEU A 99 -5.87 -7.93 -6.45
C LEU A 99 -6.57 -8.55 -5.23
N ASP A 100 -7.34 -9.61 -5.45
CA ASP A 100 -7.87 -10.43 -4.37
C ASP A 100 -6.84 -11.51 -3.99
N ILE A 101 -6.62 -11.71 -2.70
CA ILE A 101 -5.74 -12.77 -2.20
C ILE A 101 -6.46 -14.09 -2.29
N GLU A 102 -5.98 -14.99 -3.12
CA GLU A 102 -6.43 -16.37 -3.24
C GLU A 102 -5.39 -17.28 -2.58
N GLY A 103 -5.70 -17.78 -1.39
CA GLY A 103 -4.79 -18.59 -0.59
C GLY A 103 -3.77 -17.76 0.21
N ASP A 104 -2.69 -18.41 0.63
CA ASP A 104 -1.60 -17.78 1.37
C ASP A 104 -0.63 -17.10 0.40
N THR A 105 -1.10 -16.10 -0.36
CA THR A 105 -0.25 -15.36 -1.30
C THR A 105 0.75 -14.52 -0.55
N GLU A 106 2.02 -14.91 -0.65
CA GLU A 106 3.10 -14.19 0.01
C GLU A 106 3.73 -13.09 -0.88
N ALA A 107 3.57 -13.15 -2.20
CA ALA A 107 4.20 -12.23 -3.14
C ALA A 107 3.37 -12.03 -4.41
N GLY A 108 3.49 -10.84 -4.99
CA GLY A 108 2.88 -10.45 -6.26
C GLY A 108 3.52 -9.20 -6.83
N ASP A 109 2.98 -8.72 -7.94
CA ASP A 109 3.41 -7.47 -8.54
C ASP A 109 2.23 -6.66 -9.08
N PHE A 110 2.39 -5.35 -9.03
CA PHE A 110 1.64 -4.40 -9.86
C PHE A 110 2.55 -3.91 -10.97
N ASN A 111 2.06 -3.98 -12.20
CA ASN A 111 2.81 -3.49 -13.34
C ASN A 111 2.12 -2.29 -13.99
N PHE A 112 2.93 -1.34 -14.46
CA PHE A 112 2.49 -0.08 -15.03
C PHE A 112 3.14 0.09 -16.39
N ASP A 113 2.34 0.08 -17.45
CA ASP A 113 2.82 0.29 -18.81
C ASP A 113 3.16 1.76 -19.05
N LYS A 114 4.22 1.98 -19.85
CA LYS A 114 4.64 3.32 -20.23
C LYS A 114 3.54 4.02 -21.05
N PRO A 115 3.14 5.24 -20.67
CA PRO A 115 2.24 6.05 -21.49
C PRO A 115 2.79 6.27 -22.90
N THR A 116 1.92 6.51 -23.88
CA THR A 116 2.29 6.74 -25.29
C THR A 116 3.37 7.82 -25.45
N ASN A 117 3.29 8.89 -24.66
CA ASN A 117 4.24 10.01 -24.69
C ASN A 117 5.45 9.83 -23.76
N GLY A 118 5.67 8.61 -23.23
CA GLY A 118 6.67 8.34 -22.20
C GLY A 118 6.19 8.71 -20.80
N TRP A 119 6.98 8.35 -19.81
CA TRP A 119 6.75 8.77 -18.44
C TRP A 119 7.12 10.24 -18.28
N PRO A 120 6.25 11.10 -17.75
CA PRO A 120 6.65 12.44 -17.33
C PRO A 120 7.83 12.38 -16.37
N VAL A 121 8.80 13.27 -16.56
CA VAL A 121 9.94 13.41 -15.65
C VAL A 121 9.43 13.98 -14.33
N GLY A 122 9.85 13.39 -13.20
CA GLY A 122 9.39 13.86 -11.90
C GLY A 122 9.43 12.82 -10.80
N LYS A 123 8.75 13.11 -9.71
CA LYS A 123 8.67 12.29 -8.50
C LYS A 123 7.36 11.51 -8.46
N TYR A 124 7.46 10.26 -8.10
CA TYR A 124 6.35 9.33 -8.04
C TYR A 124 6.38 8.52 -6.75
N ARG A 125 5.23 7.96 -6.40
CA ARG A 125 5.13 6.92 -5.37
C ARG A 125 4.11 5.87 -5.75
N VAL A 126 4.32 4.65 -5.29
CA VAL A 126 3.31 3.60 -5.25
C VAL A 126 2.90 3.40 -3.80
N GLU A 127 1.61 3.50 -3.54
CA GLU A 127 0.99 3.19 -2.26
C GLU A 127 0.34 1.81 -2.34
N ILE A 128 0.65 0.95 -1.38
CA ILE A 128 0.03 -0.38 -1.26
C ILE A 128 -0.88 -0.36 -0.05
N TYR A 129 -2.14 -0.69 -0.29
CA TYR A 129 -3.17 -0.83 0.73
C TYR A 129 -3.54 -2.30 0.90
N VAL A 130 -3.87 -2.70 2.11
CA VAL A 130 -4.47 -4.00 2.42
C VAL A 130 -5.79 -3.73 3.13
N ASN A 131 -6.89 -4.23 2.59
CA ASN A 131 -8.25 -3.99 3.12
C ASN A 131 -8.53 -2.50 3.38
N ASP A 132 -8.12 -1.62 2.44
CA ASP A 132 -8.23 -0.16 2.50
C ASP A 132 -7.33 0.57 3.52
N GLU A 133 -6.51 -0.15 4.28
CA GLU A 133 -5.50 0.44 5.15
C GLU A 133 -4.16 0.56 4.40
N LEU A 134 -3.52 1.75 4.48
CA LEU A 134 -2.20 1.97 3.87
C LEU A 134 -1.15 1.14 4.61
N ALA A 135 -0.61 0.14 3.91
CA ALA A 135 0.39 -0.77 4.47
C ALA A 135 1.83 -0.30 4.22
N THR A 136 2.11 0.23 3.03
CA THR A 136 3.47 0.69 2.67
C THR A 136 3.45 1.65 1.48
N THR A 137 4.57 2.38 1.30
CA THR A 137 4.77 3.30 0.18
C THR A 137 6.19 3.14 -0.37
N ALA A 138 6.32 3.02 -1.69
CA ALA A 138 7.60 3.06 -2.41
C ALA A 138 7.70 4.33 -3.23
N LYS A 139 8.72 5.15 -2.97
CA LYS A 139 9.01 6.38 -3.73
C LYS A 139 10.09 6.14 -4.78
N PHE A 140 9.94 6.79 -5.92
CA PHE A 140 10.92 6.74 -7.01
C PHE A 140 10.87 8.01 -7.84
N THR A 141 11.91 8.18 -8.67
CA THR A 141 12.03 9.33 -9.58
C THR A 141 12.16 8.85 -11.02
N ILE A 142 11.53 9.54 -11.94
CA ILE A 142 11.70 9.34 -13.36
C ILE A 142 12.53 10.51 -13.90
N ASN A 143 13.66 10.16 -14.53
CA ASN A 143 14.56 11.12 -15.18
C ASN A 143 14.39 11.07 -16.70
N ALA A 144 14.82 12.13 -17.39
CA ALA A 144 14.88 12.14 -18.85
C ALA A 144 15.72 10.96 -19.35
N ALA A 145 15.25 10.28 -20.38
CA ALA A 145 16.02 9.24 -21.03
C ALA A 145 17.32 9.84 -21.60
N LYS A 146 18.47 9.19 -21.35
CA LYS A 146 19.71 9.57 -22.02
C LYS A 146 19.54 9.35 -23.52
N LYS A 147 19.79 10.37 -24.33
CA LYS A 147 19.96 10.18 -25.77
C LYS A 147 21.18 9.27 -25.93
N LYS A 148 21.03 8.14 -26.66
CA LYS A 148 22.18 7.36 -27.11
C LYS A 148 22.95 8.29 -28.03
N SER A 149 24.15 8.71 -27.66
CA SER A 149 25.04 9.42 -28.53
C SER A 149 25.36 8.49 -29.74
N ALA A 150 25.19 8.99 -30.92
CA ALA A 150 25.40 8.22 -32.18
C ALA A 150 26.90 8.10 -32.56
N ASP A 151 27.79 8.08 -31.56
CA ASP A 151 29.24 8.14 -31.77
C ASP A 151 29.98 6.82 -31.46
N GLU A 152 29.28 5.66 -31.38
CA GLU A 152 29.93 4.36 -31.17
C GLU A 152 29.69 3.34 -32.29
N GLU A 153 29.47 3.79 -33.54
CA GLU A 153 29.40 2.88 -34.70
C GLU A 153 30.34 3.32 -35.87
N GLU A 154 31.58 3.69 -35.54
CA GLU A 154 32.63 3.83 -36.57
C GLU A 154 34.00 3.39 -36.03
N GLU A 155 34.18 2.10 -35.70
CA GLU A 155 35.51 1.47 -35.72
C GLU A 155 35.37 -0.05 -35.75
N GLU A 156 34.93 -0.63 -36.86
CA GLU A 156 35.36 -1.96 -37.29
C GLU A 156 35.04 -2.22 -38.78
N SER A 157 35.73 -1.49 -39.65
CA SER A 157 35.92 -1.97 -41.01
C SER A 157 37.27 -1.46 -41.53
N GLY A 158 38.30 -2.21 -41.29
CA GLY A 158 39.65 -1.91 -41.81
C GLY A 158 40.63 -3.03 -41.54
N ASP A 159 40.62 -4.09 -42.31
CA ASP A 159 41.75 -4.69 -43.04
C ASP A 159 41.57 -6.19 -43.19
#